data_695f4e7f4f85302fe6657fac0367c431
#
_entry.id   695f4e7f4f85302fe6657fac0367c431
#
_cell.length_a   1.000
_cell.length_b   1.000
_cell.length_c   1.000
_cell.angle_alpha   90.00
_cell.angle_beta   90.00
_cell.angle_gamma   90.00
#
_symmetry.space_group_name_H-M   'P 1'
#
loop_
_entity.id
_entity.type
_entity.pdbx_description
1 polymer ?
#
loop_
_entity_poly.entity_id
_entity_poly.type
_entity_poly.pdbx_seq_one_letter_code
_entity_poly.pdbx_strand_id
1 'polypeptide(L)'
;AIQTISRIDEVGGELNAYTAKEELCLHASFLKKYTSRAIELLSDIAINPIFPSDELHKEKEIILDEINSYLDSPYEKIFDDFEEEMFKGHALGNNILGKKEGLNEFTKADLQEYVKSYFTKDNLVVSYVGEVPLKKVVQYLDKYLINMPASNSSNSFEVFNNYQSFDIYRKEANYQAHAIIGGMAPGYKDENRIAMTLLINILGGPAMNSSLNLLLREKHVLAYGVEANYVPYADVGFWQIYVGSESKNLKKSVKLIKRELKKMQKSNITDVKLKKAKQQLKGQMALSMDSNAGLMHSLGKSFLAFGQIDTIQEIHKSIDDITSSQLKKLANTFMDDSQISTLVFDLR
;
A
#
# COMPACT_ATOMS: atom_id res chain seq x y z
N ALA A 1 2.81 23.15 15.55
CA ALA A 1 2.52 21.70 15.56
C ALA A 1 1.82 21.30 16.89
N ILE A 2 2.46 21.45 18.07
CA ILE A 2 1.92 20.98 19.37
C ILE A 2 0.50 21.47 19.62
N GLN A 3 0.20 22.77 19.46
CA GLN A 3 -1.16 23.33 19.67
C GLN A 3 -2.21 22.71 18.75
N THR A 4 -1.85 22.33 17.56
CA THR A 4 -2.74 21.70 16.56
C THR A 4 -3.08 20.28 16.99
N ILE A 5 -2.07 19.49 17.33
CA ILE A 5 -2.21 18.10 17.78
C ILE A 5 -2.99 18.05 19.11
N SER A 6 -2.64 18.89 20.08
CA SER A 6 -3.29 18.96 21.39
C SER A 6 -4.81 19.13 21.33
N ARG A 7 -5.36 19.72 20.26
CA ARG A 7 -6.82 19.90 20.12
C ARG A 7 -7.60 18.57 20.10
N ILE A 8 -6.99 17.49 19.69
CA ILE A 8 -7.60 16.15 19.68
C ILE A 8 -7.05 15.31 20.85
N ASP A 9 -5.76 15.38 21.14
CA ASP A 9 -5.12 14.61 22.21
C ASP A 9 -5.68 14.94 23.59
N GLU A 10 -5.91 16.24 23.90
CA GLU A 10 -6.48 16.72 25.16
C GLU A 10 -7.85 16.09 25.49
N VAL A 11 -8.55 15.60 24.50
CA VAL A 11 -9.87 14.96 24.64
C VAL A 11 -9.83 13.45 24.47
N GLY A 12 -8.61 12.86 24.47
CA GLY A 12 -8.39 11.42 24.38
C GLY A 12 -8.63 10.86 22.97
N GLY A 13 -8.52 11.71 21.95
CA GLY A 13 -8.52 11.28 20.55
C GLY A 13 -7.11 11.11 20.02
N GLU A 14 -7.00 10.70 18.78
CA GLU A 14 -5.74 10.52 18.03
C GLU A 14 -5.84 11.24 16.70
N LEU A 15 -4.78 11.95 16.30
CA LEU A 15 -4.61 12.56 14.98
C LEU A 15 -3.39 11.96 14.33
N ASN A 16 -3.53 11.49 13.09
CA ASN A 16 -2.42 10.88 12.37
C ASN A 16 -2.53 11.15 10.85
N ALA A 17 -1.43 10.87 10.13
CA ALA A 17 -1.37 10.99 8.68
C ALA A 17 -0.47 9.91 8.11
N TYR A 18 -0.71 9.53 6.85
CA TYR A 18 0.25 8.73 6.08
C TYR A 18 0.26 9.19 4.63
N THR A 19 1.37 8.94 3.96
CA THR A 19 1.55 9.15 2.53
C THR A 19 1.79 7.82 1.84
N ALA A 20 1.10 7.58 0.74
CA ALA A 20 1.35 6.49 -0.18
C ALA A 20 1.68 7.06 -1.57
N LYS A 21 1.96 6.21 -2.56
CA LYS A 21 2.36 6.66 -3.90
C LYS A 21 1.29 7.51 -4.60
N GLU A 22 0.01 7.17 -4.39
CA GLU A 22 -1.12 7.81 -5.08
C GLU A 22 -2.11 8.50 -4.14
N GLU A 23 -1.89 8.44 -2.83
CA GLU A 23 -2.79 9.04 -1.84
C GLU A 23 -2.04 9.63 -0.64
N LEU A 24 -2.61 10.68 -0.09
CA LEU A 24 -2.28 11.21 1.23
C LEU A 24 -3.53 11.13 2.09
N CYS A 25 -3.39 10.63 3.30
CA CYS A 25 -4.50 10.48 4.24
C CYS A 25 -4.21 11.23 5.53
N LEU A 26 -5.15 12.12 5.91
CA LEU A 26 -5.24 12.70 7.24
C LEU A 26 -6.40 12.03 7.96
N HIS A 27 -6.20 11.49 9.14
CA HIS A 27 -7.28 10.84 9.87
C HIS A 27 -7.22 11.12 11.37
N ALA A 28 -8.38 11.01 12.02
CA ALA A 28 -8.49 11.16 13.46
C ALA A 28 -9.50 10.17 14.04
N SER A 29 -9.21 9.67 15.24
CA SER A 29 -10.15 8.91 16.08
C SER A 29 -10.53 9.73 17.29
N PHE A 30 -11.82 9.85 17.57
CA PHE A 30 -12.32 10.76 18.62
C PHE A 30 -13.72 10.37 19.12
N LEU A 31 -14.07 10.85 20.30
CA LEU A 31 -15.42 10.66 20.85
C LEU A 31 -16.46 11.49 20.09
N LYS A 32 -17.67 10.94 19.90
CA LYS A 32 -18.82 11.53 19.18
C LYS A 32 -19.02 13.03 19.44
N LYS A 33 -18.92 13.46 20.70
CA LYS A 33 -19.13 14.87 21.09
C LYS A 33 -18.11 15.85 20.48
N TYR A 34 -16.98 15.35 19.99
CA TYR A 34 -15.91 16.16 19.38
C TYR A 34 -15.88 16.13 17.86
N THR A 35 -16.89 15.52 17.20
CA THR A 35 -16.94 15.39 15.73
C THR A 35 -16.77 16.75 15.02
N SER A 36 -17.43 17.82 15.48
CA SER A 36 -17.26 19.15 14.85
C SER A 36 -15.83 19.69 14.99
N ARG A 37 -15.19 19.48 16.14
CA ARG A 37 -13.80 19.88 16.38
C ARG A 37 -12.82 19.13 15.49
N ALA A 38 -13.01 17.82 15.35
CA ALA A 38 -12.15 16.99 14.52
C ALA A 38 -12.28 17.36 13.03
N ILE A 39 -13.50 17.54 12.52
CA ILE A 39 -13.73 17.97 11.13
C ILE A 39 -13.14 19.36 10.89
N GLU A 40 -13.33 20.31 11.81
CA GLU A 40 -12.72 21.63 11.74
C GLU A 40 -11.20 21.54 11.62
N LEU A 41 -10.57 20.77 12.52
CA LEU A 41 -9.11 20.63 12.57
C LEU A 41 -8.54 20.00 11.31
N LEU A 42 -9.10 18.86 10.87
CA LEU A 42 -8.65 18.18 9.65
C LEU A 42 -8.83 19.07 8.41
N SER A 43 -9.94 19.82 8.35
CA SER A 43 -10.18 20.78 7.27
C SER A 43 -9.16 21.92 7.29
N ASP A 44 -8.83 22.46 8.45
CA ASP A 44 -7.86 23.56 8.59
C ASP A 44 -6.45 23.10 8.19
N ILE A 45 -6.02 21.93 8.63
CA ILE A 45 -4.75 21.33 8.22
C ILE A 45 -4.66 21.15 6.70
N ALA A 46 -5.76 20.71 6.07
CA ALA A 46 -5.79 20.46 4.63
C ALA A 46 -5.81 21.75 3.79
N ILE A 47 -6.51 22.80 4.25
CA ILE A 47 -6.77 24.00 3.41
C ILE A 47 -5.81 25.15 3.73
N ASN A 48 -5.44 25.32 5.01
CA ASN A 48 -4.72 26.49 5.50
C ASN A 48 -3.33 26.19 6.09
N PRO A 49 -2.52 25.29 5.53
CA PRO A 49 -1.18 25.05 6.06
C PRO A 49 -0.29 26.27 5.84
N ILE A 50 0.40 26.73 6.90
CA ILE A 50 1.20 27.96 6.88
C ILE A 50 2.69 27.73 6.67
N PHE A 51 3.20 26.51 6.89
CA PHE A 51 4.60 26.11 6.73
C PHE A 51 5.59 27.14 7.31
N PRO A 52 5.67 27.35 8.64
CA PRO A 52 6.63 28.26 9.25
C PRO A 52 8.05 27.82 8.91
N SER A 53 8.94 28.75 8.59
CA SER A 53 10.30 28.44 8.12
C SER A 53 11.11 27.63 9.13
N ASP A 54 10.99 27.96 10.44
CA ASP A 54 11.70 27.24 11.50
C ASP A 54 11.20 25.80 11.66
N GLU A 55 9.90 25.56 11.50
CA GLU A 55 9.32 24.23 11.56
C GLU A 55 9.68 23.42 10.29
N LEU A 56 9.70 24.06 9.13
CA LEU A 56 10.15 23.43 7.88
C LEU A 56 11.61 22.99 7.96
N HIS A 57 12.47 23.78 8.58
CA HIS A 57 13.89 23.39 8.76
C HIS A 57 14.03 22.16 9.66
N LYS A 58 13.34 22.14 10.81
CA LYS A 58 13.32 20.99 11.71
C LYS A 58 12.77 19.74 11.04
N GLU A 59 11.69 19.86 10.27
CA GLU A 59 11.07 18.74 9.56
C GLU A 59 12.03 18.14 8.52
N LYS A 60 12.80 18.98 7.81
CA LYS A 60 13.84 18.48 6.90
C LYS A 60 14.91 17.66 7.62
N GLU A 61 15.32 18.06 8.82
CA GLU A 61 16.28 17.30 9.64
C GLU A 61 15.68 15.93 10.05
N ILE A 62 14.41 15.91 10.49
CA ILE A 62 13.70 14.68 10.86
C ILE A 62 13.60 13.74 9.65
N ILE A 63 13.21 14.23 8.49
CA ILE A 63 13.10 13.40 7.26
C ILE A 63 14.48 12.88 6.83
N LEU A 64 15.56 13.66 6.99
CA LEU A 64 16.92 13.19 6.72
C LEU A 64 17.30 12.03 7.65
N ASP A 65 16.93 12.10 8.92
CA ASP A 65 17.15 11.02 9.88
C ASP A 65 16.30 9.78 9.56
N GLU A 66 15.07 9.96 9.12
CA GLU A 66 14.22 8.87 8.61
C GLU A 66 14.85 8.20 7.40
N ILE A 67 15.29 8.97 6.39
CA ILE A 67 15.99 8.42 5.21
C ILE A 67 17.22 7.59 5.63
N ASN A 68 18.02 8.09 6.58
CA ASN A 68 19.18 7.36 7.09
C ASN A 68 18.76 6.05 7.77
N SER A 69 17.73 6.08 8.60
CA SER A 69 17.20 4.90 9.29
C SER A 69 16.74 3.81 8.32
N TYR A 70 16.04 4.21 7.25
CA TYR A 70 15.64 3.28 6.18
C TYR A 70 16.83 2.67 5.44
N LEU A 71 17.85 3.49 5.13
CA LEU A 71 19.07 3.00 4.47
C LEU A 71 19.86 2.00 5.34
N ASP A 72 19.74 2.12 6.66
CA ASP A 72 20.37 1.23 7.64
C ASP A 72 19.53 -0.03 7.93
N SER A 73 18.32 -0.12 7.40
CA SER A 73 17.41 -1.28 7.53
C SER A 73 17.30 -2.06 6.22
N PRO A 74 18.11 -3.11 6.01
CA PRO A 74 18.08 -3.89 4.77
C PRO A 74 16.72 -4.52 4.46
N TYR A 75 15.96 -4.85 5.50
CA TYR A 75 14.60 -5.37 5.37
C TYR A 75 13.65 -4.34 4.74
N GLU A 76 13.68 -3.09 5.18
CA GLU A 76 12.84 -2.03 4.63
C GLU A 76 13.35 -1.59 3.26
N LYS A 77 14.65 -1.34 3.16
CA LYS A 77 15.32 -0.90 1.94
C LYS A 77 15.07 -1.82 0.74
N ILE A 78 15.02 -3.15 0.92
CA ILE A 78 14.84 -4.06 -0.21
C ILE A 78 13.47 -3.91 -0.89
N PHE A 79 12.42 -3.53 -0.15
CA PHE A 79 11.10 -3.27 -0.72
C PHE A 79 11.11 -2.00 -1.57
N ASP A 80 11.69 -0.93 -1.07
CA ASP A 80 11.80 0.34 -1.81
C ASP A 80 12.68 0.19 -3.05
N ASP A 81 13.87 -0.44 -2.92
CA ASP A 81 14.77 -0.69 -4.05
C ASP A 81 14.13 -1.60 -5.11
N PHE A 82 13.30 -2.58 -4.69
CA PHE A 82 12.59 -3.43 -5.63
C PHE A 82 11.53 -2.65 -6.40
N GLU A 83 10.78 -1.79 -5.73
CA GLU A 83 9.76 -0.94 -6.36
C GLU A 83 10.39 0.12 -7.29
N GLU A 84 11.53 0.71 -6.90
CA GLU A 84 12.29 1.65 -7.75
C GLU A 84 12.73 0.97 -9.05
N GLU A 85 13.25 -0.26 -9.00
CA GLU A 85 13.65 -1.00 -10.20
C GLU A 85 12.44 -1.49 -11.01
N MET A 86 11.31 -1.86 -10.36
CA MET A 86 10.07 -2.24 -11.04
C MET A 86 9.51 -1.10 -11.89
N PHE A 87 9.53 0.12 -11.37
CA PHE A 87 8.97 1.31 -12.01
C PHE A 87 10.04 2.30 -12.46
N LYS A 88 11.18 1.78 -12.90
CA LYS A 88 12.34 2.59 -13.29
C LYS A 88 12.00 3.66 -14.32
N GLY A 89 12.30 4.91 -13.98
CA GLY A 89 12.04 6.06 -14.85
C GLY A 89 10.60 6.59 -14.80
N HIS A 90 9.75 6.05 -13.94
CA HIS A 90 8.39 6.50 -13.72
C HIS A 90 8.19 7.02 -12.29
N ALA A 91 7.21 7.90 -12.07
CA ALA A 91 6.94 8.49 -10.76
C ALA A 91 6.66 7.44 -9.65
N LEU A 92 6.01 6.32 -9.97
CA LEU A 92 5.78 5.22 -9.03
C LEU A 92 7.08 4.61 -8.47
N GLY A 93 8.20 4.68 -9.20
CA GLY A 93 9.50 4.22 -8.72
C GLY A 93 10.18 5.15 -7.73
N ASN A 94 9.72 6.39 -7.56
CA ASN A 94 10.31 7.31 -6.60
C ASN A 94 10.00 6.89 -5.16
N ASN A 95 11.01 6.90 -4.28
CA ASN A 95 10.80 6.68 -2.85
C ASN A 95 9.91 7.79 -2.26
N ILE A 96 8.98 7.42 -1.37
CA ILE A 96 8.05 8.39 -0.73
C ILE A 96 8.81 9.41 0.12
N LEU A 97 9.90 9.02 0.77
CA LEU A 97 10.75 9.94 1.54
C LEU A 97 11.57 10.88 0.64
N GLY A 98 11.61 10.61 -0.67
CA GLY A 98 12.42 11.37 -1.62
C GLY A 98 13.91 11.05 -1.52
N LYS A 99 14.73 11.98 -2.05
CA LYS A 99 16.20 11.91 -2.02
C LYS A 99 16.75 13.03 -1.17
N LYS A 100 17.87 12.78 -0.46
CA LYS A 100 18.52 13.77 0.43
C LYS A 100 18.84 15.09 -0.28
N GLU A 101 19.28 15.00 -1.54
CA GLU A 101 19.62 16.14 -2.36
C GLU A 101 18.38 17.01 -2.63
N GLY A 102 17.29 16.39 -3.10
CA GLY A 102 16.05 17.09 -3.41
C GLY A 102 15.36 17.68 -2.18
N LEU A 103 15.45 17.01 -1.02
CA LEU A 103 14.82 17.49 0.21
C LEU A 103 15.33 18.87 0.62
N ASN A 104 16.62 19.14 0.44
CA ASN A 104 17.22 20.44 0.79
C ASN A 104 16.74 21.58 -0.13
N GLU A 105 16.36 21.27 -1.37
CA GLU A 105 15.92 22.23 -2.37
C GLU A 105 14.48 22.71 -2.15
N PHE A 106 13.62 21.91 -1.46
CA PHE A 106 12.24 22.29 -1.22
C PHE A 106 12.11 23.56 -0.38
N THR A 107 11.29 24.49 -0.87
CA THR A 107 10.95 25.74 -0.22
C THR A 107 9.52 25.76 0.28
N LYS A 108 9.20 26.75 1.13
CA LYS A 108 7.81 27.00 1.53
C LYS A 108 6.90 27.26 0.32
N ALA A 109 7.39 27.93 -0.72
CA ALA A 109 6.62 28.23 -1.91
C ALA A 109 6.23 26.97 -2.68
N ASP A 110 7.13 25.97 -2.75
CA ASP A 110 6.87 24.69 -3.40
C ASP A 110 5.76 23.92 -2.68
N LEU A 111 5.79 23.89 -1.34
CA LEU A 111 4.75 23.27 -0.54
C LEU A 111 3.39 23.96 -0.68
N GLN A 112 3.37 25.30 -0.73
CA GLN A 112 2.15 26.07 -0.94
C GLN A 112 1.57 25.83 -2.34
N GLU A 113 2.40 25.75 -3.37
CA GLU A 113 1.96 25.45 -4.74
C GLU A 113 1.45 24.00 -4.85
N TYR A 114 2.09 23.03 -4.18
CA TYR A 114 1.62 21.66 -4.11
C TYR A 114 0.22 21.57 -3.49
N VAL A 115 0.02 22.20 -2.32
CA VAL A 115 -1.30 22.23 -1.67
C VAL A 115 -2.35 22.87 -2.58
N LYS A 116 -2.04 24.02 -3.18
CA LYS A 116 -2.95 24.72 -4.10
C LYS A 116 -3.34 23.88 -5.32
N SER A 117 -2.40 23.09 -5.84
CA SER A 117 -2.61 22.29 -7.04
C SER A 117 -3.36 20.99 -6.78
N TYR A 118 -3.11 20.34 -5.64
CA TYR A 118 -3.61 18.99 -5.38
C TYR A 118 -4.70 18.91 -4.31
N PHE A 119 -4.75 19.85 -3.35
CA PHE A 119 -5.77 19.85 -2.29
C PHE A 119 -7.02 20.61 -2.77
N THR A 120 -7.76 19.98 -3.66
CA THR A 120 -8.95 20.56 -4.32
C THR A 120 -10.16 19.67 -4.08
N LYS A 121 -11.37 20.22 -4.29
CA LYS A 121 -12.63 19.49 -4.08
C LYS A 121 -12.71 18.19 -4.89
N ASP A 122 -12.17 18.21 -6.11
CA ASP A 122 -12.25 17.06 -7.02
C ASP A 122 -11.25 15.94 -6.66
N ASN A 123 -10.22 16.27 -5.87
CA ASN A 123 -9.20 15.34 -5.39
C ASN A 123 -9.41 14.91 -3.94
N LEU A 124 -10.49 15.34 -3.28
CA LEU A 124 -10.73 15.06 -1.88
C LEU A 124 -11.86 14.05 -1.69
N VAL A 125 -11.60 13.03 -0.89
CA VAL A 125 -12.62 12.14 -0.35
C VAL A 125 -12.63 12.27 1.17
N VAL A 126 -13.81 12.43 1.75
CA VAL A 126 -14.00 12.41 3.21
C VAL A 126 -14.74 11.13 3.58
N SER A 127 -14.14 10.32 4.42
CA SER A 127 -14.75 9.12 4.99
C SER A 127 -15.01 9.33 6.48
N TYR A 128 -16.22 9.04 6.92
CA TYR A 128 -16.62 9.13 8.33
C TYR A 128 -17.36 7.86 8.75
N VAL A 129 -16.93 7.29 9.85
CA VAL A 129 -17.62 6.18 10.52
C VAL A 129 -17.89 6.58 11.96
N GLY A 130 -19.16 6.58 12.37
CA GLY A 130 -19.55 6.97 13.72
C GLY A 130 -21.05 7.20 13.86
N GLU A 131 -21.47 7.64 15.02
CA GLU A 131 -22.90 7.76 15.40
C GLU A 131 -23.52 9.13 15.09
N VAL A 132 -22.77 10.12 14.59
CA VAL A 132 -23.34 11.41 14.22
C VAL A 132 -24.11 11.25 12.91
N PRO A 133 -25.38 11.69 12.81
CA PRO A 133 -26.15 11.58 11.58
C PRO A 133 -25.43 12.21 10.38
N LEU A 134 -25.47 11.54 9.23
CA LEU A 134 -24.80 11.98 8.00
C LEU A 134 -25.10 13.44 7.63
N LYS A 135 -26.38 13.85 7.74
CA LYS A 135 -26.81 15.25 7.49
C LYS A 135 -26.00 16.27 8.32
N LYS A 136 -25.69 15.93 9.58
CA LYS A 136 -24.94 16.81 10.46
C LYS A 136 -23.45 16.82 10.13
N VAL A 137 -22.88 15.68 9.74
CA VAL A 137 -21.50 15.58 9.24
C VAL A 137 -21.35 16.44 7.99
N VAL A 138 -22.26 16.32 7.03
CA VAL A 138 -22.26 17.14 5.80
C VAL A 138 -22.33 18.63 6.13
N GLN A 139 -23.17 19.04 7.08
CA GLN A 139 -23.23 20.46 7.51
C GLN A 139 -21.89 20.96 8.09
N TYR A 140 -21.15 20.11 8.81
CA TYR A 140 -19.82 20.48 9.28
C TYR A 140 -18.82 20.61 8.13
N LEU A 141 -18.84 19.67 7.17
CA LEU A 141 -17.99 19.71 6.00
C LEU A 141 -18.29 20.93 5.12
N ASP A 142 -19.56 21.23 4.86
CA ASP A 142 -19.98 22.44 4.12
C ASP A 142 -19.46 23.73 4.78
N LYS A 143 -19.48 23.76 6.11
CA LYS A 143 -18.98 24.90 6.88
C LYS A 143 -17.46 25.06 6.78
N TYR A 144 -16.72 23.98 6.99
CA TYR A 144 -15.27 24.06 7.17
C TYR A 144 -14.47 23.87 5.87
N LEU A 145 -15.06 23.27 4.83
CA LEU A 145 -14.47 23.12 3.49
C LEU A 145 -14.98 24.14 2.47
N ILE A 146 -15.74 25.15 2.91
CA ILE A 146 -16.37 26.12 1.99
C ILE A 146 -15.35 26.82 1.06
N ASN A 147 -14.18 27.13 1.59
CA ASN A 147 -13.09 27.84 0.88
C ASN A 147 -12.17 26.91 0.10
N MET A 148 -12.42 25.59 0.08
CA MET A 148 -11.60 24.66 -0.66
C MET A 148 -11.73 24.93 -2.16
N PRO A 149 -10.61 25.11 -2.89
CA PRO A 149 -10.66 25.41 -4.32
C PRO A 149 -11.23 24.23 -5.12
N ALA A 150 -11.92 24.52 -6.22
CA ALA A 150 -12.20 23.53 -7.25
C ALA A 150 -10.94 23.29 -8.08
N SER A 151 -10.80 22.08 -8.62
CA SER A 151 -9.69 21.80 -9.56
C SER A 151 -9.94 22.50 -10.88
N ASN A 152 -8.88 23.07 -11.44
CA ASN A 152 -8.89 23.61 -12.82
C ASN A 152 -8.18 22.67 -13.81
N SER A 153 -7.70 21.51 -13.37
CA SER A 153 -6.95 20.56 -14.19
C SER A 153 -7.48 19.13 -14.03
N SER A 154 -7.59 18.41 -15.14
CA SER A 154 -7.72 16.96 -15.12
C SER A 154 -6.34 16.39 -14.75
N ASN A 155 -6.22 15.75 -13.60
CA ASN A 155 -5.02 14.99 -13.28
C ASN A 155 -4.89 13.84 -14.28
N SER A 156 -3.95 13.96 -15.22
CA SER A 156 -3.55 12.83 -16.07
C SER A 156 -2.37 12.15 -15.44
N PHE A 157 -2.53 10.90 -15.02
CA PHE A 157 -1.40 10.07 -14.63
C PHE A 157 -0.64 9.63 -15.87
N GLU A 158 0.69 9.63 -15.78
CA GLU A 158 1.52 8.99 -16.79
C GLU A 158 1.29 7.47 -16.70
N VAL A 159 0.97 6.85 -17.83
CA VAL A 159 0.73 5.39 -17.88
C VAL A 159 2.07 4.67 -17.94
N PHE A 160 2.30 3.71 -17.04
CA PHE A 160 3.51 2.92 -17.02
C PHE A 160 3.45 1.76 -18.02
N ASN A 161 4.34 1.77 -19.03
CA ASN A 161 4.38 0.77 -20.10
C ASN A 161 5.76 0.12 -20.35
N ASN A 162 6.78 0.52 -19.61
CA ASN A 162 8.17 0.17 -19.92
C ASN A 162 8.78 -0.85 -18.95
N TYR A 163 7.98 -1.78 -18.43
CA TYR A 163 8.51 -2.80 -17.55
C TYR A 163 9.52 -3.72 -18.25
N GLN A 164 10.68 -3.89 -17.61
CA GLN A 164 11.70 -4.87 -17.99
C GLN A 164 12.05 -5.69 -16.76
N SER A 165 11.97 -7.02 -16.90
CA SER A 165 12.38 -7.90 -15.81
C SER A 165 13.87 -7.78 -15.52
N PHE A 166 14.25 -7.91 -14.25
CA PHE A 166 15.62 -7.79 -13.78
C PHE A 166 15.99 -8.94 -12.83
N ASP A 167 17.29 -9.20 -12.72
CA ASP A 167 17.86 -10.14 -11.75
C ASP A 167 19.09 -9.46 -11.14
N ILE A 168 18.89 -8.78 -9.98
CA ILE A 168 19.88 -7.93 -9.32
C ILE A 168 20.35 -8.60 -8.05
N TYR A 169 21.66 -8.65 -7.87
CA TYR A 169 22.30 -9.19 -6.69
C TYR A 169 23.23 -8.14 -6.07
N ARG A 170 22.96 -7.76 -4.82
CA ARG A 170 23.77 -6.81 -4.06
C ARG A 170 24.33 -7.48 -2.80
N LYS A 171 25.54 -7.09 -2.42
CA LYS A 171 26.12 -7.44 -1.12
C LYS A 171 25.94 -6.30 -0.16
N GLU A 172 25.26 -6.58 0.94
CA GLU A 172 24.93 -5.59 1.98
C GLU A 172 25.48 -6.03 3.34
N ALA A 173 25.68 -5.07 4.25
CA ALA A 173 26.10 -5.35 5.63
C ALA A 173 24.87 -5.79 6.46
N ASN A 174 24.52 -7.06 6.37
CA ASN A 174 23.31 -7.64 6.97
C ASN A 174 23.65 -8.77 7.93
N TYR A 175 22.70 -9.09 8.81
CA TYR A 175 22.75 -10.31 9.64
C TYR A 175 22.08 -11.52 8.96
N GLN A 176 21.18 -11.27 8.03
CA GLN A 176 20.51 -12.29 7.21
C GLN A 176 20.41 -11.83 5.76
N ALA A 177 20.25 -12.78 4.87
CA ALA A 177 20.05 -12.49 3.47
C ALA A 177 18.55 -12.31 3.16
N HIS A 178 18.25 -11.39 2.25
CA HIS A 178 16.91 -11.02 1.84
C HIS A 178 16.76 -11.20 0.33
N ALA A 179 15.60 -11.65 -0.12
CA ALA A 179 15.26 -11.62 -1.54
C ALA A 179 13.80 -11.21 -1.74
N ILE A 180 13.56 -10.46 -2.80
CA ILE A 180 12.23 -10.24 -3.35
C ILE A 180 12.17 -10.80 -4.76
N ILE A 181 11.11 -11.56 -5.03
CA ILE A 181 10.74 -12.07 -6.34
C ILE A 181 9.38 -11.49 -6.68
N GLY A 182 9.22 -10.89 -7.85
CA GLY A 182 7.95 -10.27 -8.22
C GLY A 182 7.83 -9.97 -9.70
N GLY A 183 6.75 -9.33 -10.06
CA GLY A 183 6.45 -8.94 -11.44
C GLY A 183 5.22 -8.05 -11.50
N MET A 184 4.87 -7.61 -12.69
CA MET A 184 3.69 -6.79 -12.91
C MET A 184 2.41 -7.51 -12.54
N ALA A 185 1.37 -6.76 -12.25
CA ALA A 185 0.05 -7.24 -11.86
C ALA A 185 -1.03 -6.26 -12.35
N PRO A 186 -2.32 -6.65 -12.29
CA PRO A 186 -3.44 -5.75 -12.60
C PRO A 186 -3.46 -4.51 -11.71
N GLY A 187 -3.88 -3.37 -12.26
CA GLY A 187 -4.18 -2.15 -11.48
C GLY A 187 -5.56 -2.20 -10.81
N TYR A 188 -5.94 -1.11 -10.12
CA TYR A 188 -7.22 -1.02 -9.41
C TYR A 188 -8.45 -1.25 -10.30
N LYS A 189 -8.42 -0.77 -11.54
CA LYS A 189 -9.57 -0.81 -12.46
C LYS A 189 -9.73 -2.15 -13.18
N ASP A 190 -8.77 -3.05 -13.06
CA ASP A 190 -8.83 -4.36 -13.73
C ASP A 190 -9.84 -5.28 -13.02
N GLU A 191 -10.65 -5.97 -13.80
CA GLU A 191 -11.65 -6.94 -13.30
C GLU A 191 -11.02 -8.11 -12.53
N ASN A 192 -9.75 -8.41 -12.79
CA ASN A 192 -9.02 -9.50 -12.16
C ASN A 192 -8.37 -9.13 -10.83
N ARG A 193 -8.49 -7.88 -10.34
CA ARG A 193 -7.84 -7.43 -9.10
C ARG A 193 -8.16 -8.34 -7.89
N ILE A 194 -9.44 -8.73 -7.72
CA ILE A 194 -9.86 -9.59 -6.60
C ILE A 194 -9.30 -11.01 -6.76
N ALA A 195 -9.28 -11.52 -7.99
CA ALA A 195 -8.69 -12.82 -8.27
C ALA A 195 -7.17 -12.83 -8.06
N MET A 196 -6.48 -11.72 -8.39
CA MET A 196 -5.05 -11.55 -8.10
C MET A 196 -4.79 -11.49 -6.59
N THR A 197 -5.61 -10.76 -5.83
CA THR A 197 -5.57 -10.76 -4.37
C THR A 197 -5.71 -12.18 -3.80
N LEU A 198 -6.66 -12.96 -4.30
CA LEU A 198 -6.85 -14.34 -3.85
C LEU A 198 -5.65 -15.23 -4.22
N LEU A 199 -5.09 -15.08 -5.42
CA LEU A 199 -3.92 -15.85 -5.88
C LEU A 199 -2.70 -15.59 -4.97
N ILE A 200 -2.39 -14.32 -4.70
CA ILE A 200 -1.28 -13.93 -3.83
C ILE A 200 -1.53 -14.36 -2.39
N ASN A 201 -2.75 -14.26 -1.88
CA ASN A 201 -3.12 -14.74 -0.55
C ASN A 201 -2.89 -16.27 -0.40
N ILE A 202 -3.22 -17.05 -1.42
CA ILE A 202 -2.96 -18.51 -1.44
C ILE A 202 -1.45 -18.80 -1.44
N LEU A 203 -0.66 -18.00 -2.15
CA LEU A 203 0.79 -18.18 -2.24
C LEU A 203 1.49 -17.88 -0.92
N GLY A 204 1.34 -16.68 -0.39
CA GLY A 204 2.10 -16.21 0.76
C GLY A 204 1.41 -15.13 1.56
N GLY A 205 0.06 -15.12 1.59
CA GLY A 205 -0.70 -14.21 2.44
C GLY A 205 -0.42 -14.43 3.94
N PRO A 206 -1.03 -13.61 4.83
CA PRO A 206 -0.65 -13.51 6.24
C PRO A 206 -0.87 -14.79 7.05
N ALA A 207 -1.61 -15.75 6.51
CA ALA A 207 -1.91 -16.99 7.21
C ALA A 207 -0.75 -17.99 7.12
N MET A 208 -0.48 -18.66 8.24
CA MET A 208 0.59 -19.66 8.34
C MET A 208 0.41 -20.88 7.42
N ASN A 209 -0.83 -21.13 6.97
CA ASN A 209 -1.17 -22.21 6.04
C ASN A 209 -1.01 -21.83 4.56
N SER A 210 -0.48 -20.67 4.24
CA SER A 210 -0.17 -20.28 2.86
C SER A 210 0.88 -21.20 2.25
N SER A 211 0.84 -21.37 0.92
CA SER A 211 1.68 -22.36 0.22
C SER A 211 3.18 -22.18 0.48
N LEU A 212 3.66 -20.94 0.50
CA LEU A 212 5.08 -20.64 0.72
C LEU A 212 5.49 -20.78 2.19
N ASN A 213 4.64 -20.40 3.15
CA ASN A 213 4.90 -20.63 4.56
C ASN A 213 5.03 -22.13 4.85
N LEU A 214 4.08 -22.95 4.38
CA LEU A 214 4.17 -24.41 4.53
C LEU A 214 5.40 -24.99 3.84
N LEU A 215 5.78 -24.47 2.68
CA LEU A 215 6.94 -24.97 1.93
C LEU A 215 8.26 -24.59 2.57
N LEU A 216 8.47 -23.29 2.84
CA LEU A 216 9.79 -22.77 3.23
C LEU A 216 10.03 -22.83 4.73
N ARG A 217 9.01 -22.57 5.55
CA ARG A 217 9.14 -22.57 7.02
C ARG A 217 8.89 -23.95 7.62
N GLU A 218 7.73 -24.54 7.34
CA GLU A 218 7.35 -25.80 7.99
C GLU A 218 8.10 -27.03 7.41
N LYS A 219 8.09 -27.16 6.07
CA LYS A 219 8.65 -28.36 5.44
C LYS A 219 10.17 -28.33 5.32
N HIS A 220 10.75 -27.23 4.94
CA HIS A 220 12.18 -27.15 4.64
C HIS A 220 13.00 -26.37 5.69
N VAL A 221 12.37 -25.60 6.56
CA VAL A 221 13.02 -24.80 7.62
C VAL A 221 14.14 -23.92 7.04
N LEU A 222 13.84 -23.20 5.96
CA LEU A 222 14.81 -22.39 5.21
C LEU A 222 14.65 -20.89 5.43
N ALA A 223 13.48 -20.43 5.84
CA ALA A 223 13.15 -19.03 5.93
C ALA A 223 12.64 -18.65 7.33
N TYR A 224 13.04 -17.48 7.81
CA TYR A 224 12.51 -16.87 9.03
C TYR A 224 11.16 -16.19 8.78
N GLY A 225 11.05 -15.49 7.65
CA GLY A 225 9.85 -14.82 7.17
C GLY A 225 9.63 -15.05 5.68
N VAL A 226 8.37 -15.25 5.31
CA VAL A 226 7.93 -15.32 3.91
C VAL A 226 6.59 -14.60 3.84
N GLU A 227 6.50 -13.63 2.98
CA GLU A 227 5.26 -12.90 2.72
C GLU A 227 5.09 -12.62 1.23
N ALA A 228 3.86 -12.64 0.78
CA ALA A 228 3.50 -12.28 -0.59
C ALA A 228 2.46 -11.17 -0.56
N ASN A 229 2.72 -10.12 -1.30
CA ASN A 229 1.88 -8.93 -1.39
C ASN A 229 1.52 -8.64 -2.85
N TYR A 230 0.32 -8.12 -3.04
CA TYR A 230 -0.15 -7.53 -4.28
C TYR A 230 -0.48 -6.08 -4.02
N VAL A 231 0.16 -5.20 -4.77
CA VAL A 231 0.02 -3.75 -4.66
C VAL A 231 -0.57 -3.22 -5.96
N PRO A 232 -1.87 -2.94 -6.00
CA PRO A 232 -2.50 -2.29 -7.15
C PRO A 232 -2.34 -0.77 -7.05
N TYR A 233 -2.03 -0.14 -8.19
CA TYR A 233 -2.10 1.29 -8.45
C TYR A 233 -3.24 1.60 -9.42
N ALA A 234 -3.44 2.86 -9.81
CA ALA A 234 -4.59 3.30 -10.62
C ALA A 234 -4.71 2.55 -11.95
N ASP A 235 -3.61 2.38 -12.68
CA ASP A 235 -3.56 1.78 -14.01
C ASP A 235 -2.73 0.49 -14.09
N VAL A 236 -1.87 0.26 -13.11
CA VAL A 236 -0.95 -0.86 -13.06
C VAL A 236 -0.83 -1.38 -11.63
N GLY A 237 -0.31 -2.56 -11.45
CA GLY A 237 0.06 -3.08 -10.14
C GLY A 237 1.29 -3.96 -10.23
N PHE A 238 1.77 -4.42 -9.11
CA PHE A 238 2.80 -5.42 -9.03
C PHE A 238 2.52 -6.41 -7.90
N TRP A 239 3.09 -7.58 -8.01
CA TRP A 239 3.13 -8.56 -6.94
C TRP A 239 4.57 -8.80 -6.52
N GLN A 240 4.76 -9.13 -5.26
CA GLN A 240 6.07 -9.43 -4.72
C GLN A 240 5.99 -10.53 -3.66
N ILE A 241 7.03 -11.33 -3.60
CA ILE A 241 7.26 -12.35 -2.57
C ILE A 241 8.59 -12.06 -1.93
N TYR A 242 8.56 -11.68 -0.67
CA TYR A 242 9.74 -11.51 0.16
C TYR A 242 10.11 -12.82 0.85
N VAL A 243 11.41 -13.07 0.99
CA VAL A 243 11.96 -14.13 1.80
C VAL A 243 13.22 -13.70 2.54
N GLY A 244 13.22 -13.84 3.87
CA GLY A 244 14.38 -13.66 4.72
C GLY A 244 14.93 -15.01 5.19
N SER A 245 16.24 -15.26 4.99
CA SER A 245 16.87 -16.54 5.32
C SER A 245 18.35 -16.38 5.63
N GLU A 246 19.00 -17.45 6.09
CA GLU A 246 20.45 -17.51 6.09
C GLU A 246 20.99 -17.50 4.64
N SER A 247 22.13 -16.83 4.41
CA SER A 247 22.76 -16.72 3.08
C SER A 247 22.91 -18.07 2.36
N LYS A 248 23.38 -19.10 3.08
CA LYS A 248 23.53 -20.47 2.52
C LYS A 248 22.20 -21.09 2.02
N ASN A 249 21.07 -20.64 2.54
CA ASN A 249 19.72 -21.15 2.25
C ASN A 249 18.99 -20.33 1.19
N LEU A 250 19.39 -19.06 0.96
CA LEU A 250 18.66 -18.11 0.13
C LEU A 250 18.45 -18.59 -1.30
N LYS A 251 19.51 -19.05 -1.95
CA LYS A 251 19.43 -19.58 -3.34
C LYS A 251 18.46 -20.76 -3.46
N LYS A 252 18.41 -21.62 -2.45
CA LYS A 252 17.46 -22.73 -2.41
C LYS A 252 16.03 -22.25 -2.20
N SER A 253 15.84 -21.24 -1.32
CA SER A 253 14.53 -20.64 -1.08
C SER A 253 13.97 -19.99 -2.35
N VAL A 254 14.74 -19.14 -3.04
CA VAL A 254 14.36 -18.55 -4.33
C VAL A 254 13.98 -19.60 -5.37
N LYS A 255 14.78 -20.69 -5.49
CA LYS A 255 14.46 -21.79 -6.41
C LYS A 255 13.13 -22.48 -6.05
N LEU A 256 12.84 -22.66 -4.76
CA LEU A 256 11.60 -23.28 -4.31
C LEU A 256 10.39 -22.36 -4.58
N ILE A 257 10.53 -21.04 -4.37
CA ILE A 257 9.51 -20.06 -4.72
C ILE A 257 9.20 -20.14 -6.22
N LYS A 258 10.20 -20.00 -7.09
CA LYS A 258 10.03 -20.09 -8.56
C LYS A 258 9.38 -21.42 -8.98
N ARG A 259 9.69 -22.53 -8.28
CA ARG A 259 9.04 -23.83 -8.53
C ARG A 259 7.55 -23.83 -8.12
N GLU A 260 7.18 -23.19 -7.02
CA GLU A 260 5.77 -23.10 -6.59
C GLU A 260 4.97 -22.20 -7.54
N LEU A 261 5.54 -21.10 -8.05
CA LEU A 261 4.93 -20.28 -9.11
C LEU A 261 4.64 -21.11 -10.36
N LYS A 262 5.63 -21.90 -10.83
CA LYS A 262 5.44 -22.81 -11.98
C LYS A 262 4.35 -23.86 -11.75
N LYS A 263 4.16 -24.31 -10.53
CA LYS A 263 3.08 -25.22 -10.20
C LYS A 263 1.70 -24.55 -10.33
N MET A 264 1.58 -23.29 -9.92
CA MET A 264 0.35 -22.50 -10.10
C MET A 264 0.00 -22.30 -11.60
N GLN A 265 1.01 -22.17 -12.46
CA GLN A 265 0.84 -22.07 -13.90
C GLN A 265 0.40 -23.38 -14.55
N LYS A 266 0.91 -24.52 -14.06
CA LYS A 266 0.69 -25.84 -14.69
C LYS A 266 -0.60 -26.50 -14.27
N SER A 267 -0.99 -26.34 -13.00
CA SER A 267 -2.08 -27.13 -12.41
C SER A 267 -3.17 -26.24 -11.83
N ASN A 268 -4.41 -26.61 -12.05
CA ASN A 268 -5.53 -25.99 -11.37
C ASN A 268 -5.46 -26.27 -9.86
N ILE A 269 -5.87 -25.27 -9.07
CA ILE A 269 -6.09 -25.45 -7.64
C ILE A 269 -7.31 -26.34 -7.45
N THR A 270 -7.24 -27.32 -6.54
CA THR A 270 -8.39 -28.19 -6.27
C THR A 270 -9.56 -27.40 -5.71
N ASP A 271 -10.79 -27.83 -6.00
CA ASP A 271 -12.01 -27.15 -5.54
C ASP A 271 -12.05 -27.01 -4.01
N VAL A 272 -11.59 -28.04 -3.28
CA VAL A 272 -11.49 -28.00 -1.82
C VAL A 272 -10.53 -26.90 -1.35
N LYS A 273 -9.35 -26.78 -1.96
CA LYS A 273 -8.37 -25.76 -1.61
C LYS A 273 -8.88 -24.37 -1.99
N LEU A 274 -9.49 -24.22 -3.16
CA LEU A 274 -10.06 -22.96 -3.63
C LEU A 274 -11.19 -22.48 -2.68
N LYS A 275 -12.10 -23.36 -2.30
CA LYS A 275 -13.20 -23.05 -1.36
C LYS A 275 -12.65 -22.56 -0.01
N LYS A 276 -11.64 -23.23 0.54
CA LYS A 276 -10.99 -22.81 1.80
C LYS A 276 -10.31 -21.46 1.66
N ALA A 277 -9.59 -21.21 0.56
CA ALA A 277 -8.92 -19.94 0.32
C ALA A 277 -9.91 -18.76 0.20
N LYS A 278 -11.04 -18.96 -0.50
CA LYS A 278 -12.11 -17.97 -0.58
C LYS A 278 -12.70 -17.65 0.79
N GLN A 279 -13.02 -18.66 1.60
CA GLN A 279 -13.49 -18.46 2.96
C GLN A 279 -12.48 -17.69 3.82
N GLN A 280 -11.20 -18.05 3.72
CA GLN A 280 -10.12 -17.39 4.45
C GLN A 280 -10.01 -15.92 4.07
N LEU A 281 -10.01 -15.59 2.77
CA LEU A 281 -9.94 -14.20 2.30
C LEU A 281 -11.13 -13.38 2.80
N LYS A 282 -12.35 -13.92 2.71
CA LYS A 282 -13.56 -13.26 3.25
C LYS A 282 -13.47 -13.00 4.75
N GLY A 283 -12.96 -13.97 5.52
CA GLY A 283 -12.75 -13.81 6.95
C GLY A 283 -11.71 -12.74 7.29
N GLN A 284 -10.61 -12.72 6.57
CA GLN A 284 -9.57 -11.68 6.74
C GLN A 284 -10.10 -10.28 6.42
N MET A 285 -10.89 -10.13 5.35
CA MET A 285 -11.53 -8.86 5.00
C MET A 285 -12.53 -8.41 6.08
N ALA A 286 -13.37 -9.33 6.58
CA ALA A 286 -14.31 -9.00 7.64
C ALA A 286 -13.58 -8.52 8.91
N LEU A 287 -12.53 -9.22 9.32
CA LEU A 287 -11.73 -8.83 10.48
C LEU A 287 -11.00 -7.50 10.30
N SER A 288 -10.51 -7.18 9.10
CA SER A 288 -9.86 -5.89 8.83
C SER A 288 -10.82 -4.69 8.91
N MET A 289 -12.12 -4.92 8.68
CA MET A 289 -13.19 -3.90 8.74
C MET A 289 -13.95 -3.90 10.08
N ASP A 290 -13.57 -4.71 11.06
CA ASP A 290 -14.26 -4.83 12.34
C ASP A 290 -14.10 -3.57 13.21
N SER A 291 -13.02 -2.81 13.02
CA SER A 291 -12.84 -1.51 13.69
C SER A 291 -13.40 -0.37 12.86
N ASN A 292 -13.93 0.68 13.54
CA ASN A 292 -14.39 1.90 12.85
C ASN A 292 -13.28 2.54 12.00
N ALA A 293 -12.04 2.52 12.47
CA ALA A 293 -10.90 3.04 11.73
C ALA A 293 -10.63 2.21 10.47
N GLY A 294 -10.57 0.88 10.58
CA GLY A 294 -10.38 -0.02 9.43
C GLY A 294 -11.50 0.14 8.39
N LEU A 295 -12.75 0.20 8.83
CA LEU A 295 -13.90 0.44 7.96
C LEU A 295 -13.80 1.81 7.27
N MET A 296 -13.50 2.88 8.03
CA MET A 296 -13.34 4.23 7.51
C MET A 296 -12.27 4.30 6.40
N HIS A 297 -11.09 3.73 6.64
CA HIS A 297 -10.02 3.69 5.64
C HIS A 297 -10.42 2.89 4.40
N SER A 298 -11.04 1.72 4.59
CA SER A 298 -11.50 0.88 3.48
C SER A 298 -12.51 1.60 2.59
N LEU A 299 -13.51 2.27 3.19
CA LEU A 299 -14.52 3.05 2.46
C LEU A 299 -13.90 4.24 1.73
N GLY A 300 -13.02 5.00 2.41
CA GLY A 300 -12.34 6.15 1.83
C GLY A 300 -11.48 5.78 0.60
N LYS A 301 -10.65 4.75 0.74
CA LYS A 301 -9.81 4.23 -0.36
C LYS A 301 -10.65 3.71 -1.52
N SER A 302 -11.70 2.93 -1.24
CA SER A 302 -12.58 2.41 -2.29
C SER A 302 -13.24 3.55 -3.07
N PHE A 303 -13.76 4.56 -2.37
CA PHE A 303 -14.39 5.69 -3.04
C PHE A 303 -13.40 6.54 -3.84
N LEU A 304 -12.19 6.75 -3.30
CA LEU A 304 -11.12 7.47 -4.02
C LEU A 304 -10.70 6.75 -5.30
N ALA A 305 -10.55 5.42 -5.24
CA ALA A 305 -10.08 4.61 -6.37
C ALA A 305 -11.15 4.36 -7.43
N PHE A 306 -12.43 4.17 -7.03
CA PHE A 306 -13.49 3.68 -7.92
C PHE A 306 -14.65 4.67 -8.11
N GLY A 307 -14.74 5.74 -7.33
CA GLY A 307 -15.89 6.64 -7.29
C GLY A 307 -17.18 5.99 -6.75
N GLN A 308 -17.07 4.77 -6.24
CA GLN A 308 -18.18 3.98 -5.68
C GLN A 308 -17.67 3.08 -4.54
N ILE A 309 -18.60 2.59 -3.75
CA ILE A 309 -18.34 1.65 -2.67
C ILE A 309 -19.12 0.37 -2.95
N ASP A 310 -18.41 -0.73 -3.14
CA ASP A 310 -19.02 -2.05 -3.24
C ASP A 310 -19.47 -2.52 -1.84
N THR A 311 -20.64 -3.10 -1.76
CA THR A 311 -21.13 -3.74 -0.53
C THR A 311 -20.31 -4.99 -0.22
N ILE A 312 -20.28 -5.39 1.05
CA ILE A 312 -19.60 -6.63 1.46
C ILE A 312 -20.17 -7.86 0.72
N GLN A 313 -21.47 -7.85 0.40
CA GLN A 313 -22.13 -8.90 -0.35
C GLN A 313 -21.65 -8.97 -1.80
N GLU A 314 -21.46 -7.83 -2.46
CA GLU A 314 -20.91 -7.75 -3.83
C GLU A 314 -19.47 -8.23 -3.87
N ILE A 315 -18.65 -7.81 -2.91
CA ILE A 315 -17.26 -8.27 -2.79
C ILE A 315 -17.22 -9.78 -2.54
N HIS A 316 -18.04 -10.29 -1.62
CA HIS A 316 -18.12 -11.73 -1.36
C HIS A 316 -18.57 -12.53 -2.59
N LYS A 317 -19.53 -12.01 -3.35
CA LYS A 317 -19.96 -12.62 -4.60
C LYS A 317 -18.81 -12.65 -5.61
N SER A 318 -18.10 -11.55 -5.79
CA SER A 318 -16.93 -11.50 -6.68
C SER A 318 -15.86 -12.50 -6.29
N ILE A 319 -15.62 -12.73 -4.99
CA ILE A 319 -14.73 -13.79 -4.49
C ILE A 319 -15.28 -15.17 -4.80
N ASP A 320 -16.59 -15.39 -4.62
CA ASP A 320 -17.25 -16.69 -4.88
C ASP A 320 -17.23 -17.07 -6.36
N ASP A 321 -17.31 -16.10 -7.25
CA ASP A 321 -17.31 -16.30 -8.69
C ASP A 321 -15.92 -16.66 -9.27
N ILE A 322 -14.83 -16.45 -8.51
CA ILE A 322 -13.46 -16.79 -8.96
C ILE A 322 -13.34 -18.30 -9.20
N THR A 323 -12.82 -18.66 -10.36
CA THR A 323 -12.57 -20.06 -10.73
C THR A 323 -11.09 -20.43 -10.64
N SER A 324 -10.81 -21.73 -10.49
CA SER A 324 -9.44 -22.25 -10.52
C SER A 324 -8.76 -22.00 -11.88
N SER A 325 -9.54 -22.05 -12.97
CA SER A 325 -9.05 -21.73 -14.31
C SER A 325 -8.63 -20.26 -14.46
N GLN A 326 -9.40 -19.33 -13.85
CA GLN A 326 -9.05 -17.90 -13.83
C GLN A 326 -7.73 -17.67 -13.07
N LEU A 327 -7.56 -18.27 -11.87
CA LEU A 327 -6.31 -18.17 -11.12
C LEU A 327 -5.10 -18.73 -11.89
N LYS A 328 -5.28 -19.86 -12.58
CA LYS A 328 -4.25 -20.41 -13.44
C LYS A 328 -3.91 -19.49 -14.61
N LYS A 329 -4.93 -18.88 -15.25
CA LYS A 329 -4.72 -17.90 -16.33
C LYS A 329 -3.91 -16.70 -15.82
N LEU A 330 -4.26 -16.15 -14.65
CA LEU A 330 -3.51 -15.05 -14.02
C LEU A 330 -2.05 -15.44 -13.73
N ALA A 331 -1.84 -16.63 -13.17
CA ALA A 331 -0.49 -17.13 -12.93
C ALA A 331 0.34 -17.24 -14.24
N ASN A 332 -0.28 -17.67 -15.33
CA ASN A 332 0.40 -17.73 -16.64
C ASN A 332 0.67 -16.33 -17.23
N THR A 333 -0.22 -15.37 -17.01
CA THR A 333 -0.06 -14.01 -17.54
C THR A 333 0.98 -13.21 -16.77
N PHE A 334 0.97 -13.29 -15.43
CA PHE A 334 1.74 -12.37 -14.57
C PHE A 334 2.92 -13.02 -13.83
N MET A 335 3.07 -14.34 -13.90
CA MET A 335 4.13 -15.07 -13.20
C MET A 335 4.98 -15.90 -14.17
N ASP A 336 5.00 -15.54 -15.47
CA ASP A 336 5.89 -16.17 -16.44
C ASP A 336 7.36 -15.85 -16.11
N ASP A 337 8.24 -16.83 -16.26
CA ASP A 337 9.67 -16.70 -15.93
C ASP A 337 10.34 -15.51 -16.62
N SER A 338 9.90 -15.13 -17.83
CA SER A 338 10.45 -14.00 -18.58
C SER A 338 10.05 -12.64 -18.02
N GLN A 339 9.02 -12.61 -17.17
CA GLN A 339 8.49 -11.39 -16.56
C GLN A 339 8.77 -11.29 -15.07
N ILE A 340 9.44 -12.28 -14.50
CA ILE A 340 9.77 -12.29 -13.07
C ILE A 340 11.07 -11.53 -12.83
N SER A 341 10.99 -10.52 -11.97
CA SER A 341 12.15 -9.83 -11.42
C SER A 341 12.61 -10.46 -10.12
N THR A 342 13.90 -10.35 -9.82
CA THR A 342 14.51 -10.81 -8.56
C THR A 342 15.50 -9.76 -8.08
N LEU A 343 15.36 -9.34 -6.81
CA LEU A 343 16.35 -8.54 -6.09
C LEU A 343 16.83 -9.31 -4.87
N VAL A 344 18.16 -9.39 -4.72
CA VAL A 344 18.80 -10.11 -3.62
C VAL A 344 19.76 -9.18 -2.88
N PHE A 345 19.62 -9.14 -1.55
CA PHE A 345 20.59 -8.59 -0.62
C PHE A 345 21.22 -9.75 0.14
N ASP A 346 22.47 -10.07 -0.19
CA ASP A 346 23.22 -11.12 0.50
C ASP A 346 24.30 -10.53 1.41
N LEU A 347 24.86 -11.36 2.27
CA LEU A 347 25.90 -10.93 3.20
C LEU A 347 27.18 -10.53 2.46
N ARG A 348 27.87 -9.51 2.98
CA ARG A 348 29.22 -9.13 2.55
C ARG A 348 30.24 -10.17 2.93
#